data_cfc9d8325a243496966779d253a16868
#
_entry.id   cfc9d8325a243496966779d253a16868
#
_cell.length_a   1.000
_cell.length_b   1.000
_cell.length_c   1.000
_cell.angle_alpha   90.00
_cell.angle_beta   90.00
_cell.angle_gamma   90.00
#
_symmetry.space_group_name_H-M   'P 1'
#
loop_
_entity.id
_entity.type
_entity.pdbx_description
1 polymer ?
#
loop_
_entity_poly.entity_id
_entity_poly.type
_entity_poly.pdbx_seq_one_letter_code
_entity_poly.pdbx_strand_id
1 'polypeptide(L)'
;MKEEEEFYTQFFLKDGDPLYAGVHGPELLEKERKRKHDPSLRAPSCFDPIHDKAELARYDVSKEDSDKILAFIQSSGVSPECLVQLAMRLHISKINYRTNDSYFVTLCTRRRTLSEKRSGGTLAEPLPWRIVLPESLTFSEALDKMAELQMTLFRHMDYPYLECRELVRKLFDYSPVAASSSMMFSWFPLGKDTMNGWDYEFTGYSLGRYIMPLYSFAMYDVHSGCFKFSYMHRTNMITSEHIKALHEKTVRALLLGAENPDRTLGEILDIL
;
A
#
# COMPACT_ATOMS: atom_id res chain seq x y z
N MET A 1 -21.60 -11.78 8.34
CA MET A 1 -21.34 -12.19 6.92
C MET A 1 -22.18 -11.39 5.94
N LYS A 2 -23.54 -11.44 5.93
CA LYS A 2 -24.33 -10.66 4.96
C LYS A 2 -24.16 -9.14 5.12
N GLU A 3 -24.14 -8.64 6.33
CA GLU A 3 -23.91 -7.24 6.65
C GLU A 3 -22.55 -6.74 6.16
N GLU A 4 -21.51 -7.55 6.34
CA GLU A 4 -20.15 -7.25 5.85
C GLU A 4 -20.06 -7.27 4.32
N GLU A 5 -20.72 -8.24 3.67
CA GLU A 5 -20.82 -8.29 2.20
C GLU A 5 -21.53 -7.07 1.65
N GLU A 6 -22.63 -6.63 2.29
CA GLU A 6 -23.34 -5.42 1.91
C GLU A 6 -22.47 -4.17 2.09
N PHE A 7 -21.75 -4.06 3.22
CA PHE A 7 -20.79 -2.97 3.44
C PHE A 7 -19.76 -2.90 2.33
N TYR A 8 -19.07 -4.00 2.02
CA TYR A 8 -18.03 -4.00 0.98
C TYR A 8 -18.61 -3.81 -0.42
N THR A 9 -19.82 -4.27 -0.67
CA THR A 9 -20.54 -3.98 -1.94
C THR A 9 -20.72 -2.47 -2.11
N GLN A 10 -21.26 -1.78 -1.11
CA GLN A 10 -21.45 -0.33 -1.15
C GLN A 10 -20.10 0.41 -1.18
N PHE A 11 -19.13 -0.05 -0.42
CA PHE A 11 -17.79 0.52 -0.38
C PHE A 11 -17.12 0.56 -1.76
N PHE A 12 -17.25 -0.50 -2.56
CA PHE A 12 -16.66 -0.53 -3.89
C PHE A 12 -17.52 0.18 -4.93
N LEU A 13 -18.86 0.10 -4.85
CA LEU A 13 -19.75 0.74 -5.80
C LEU A 13 -19.78 2.27 -5.67
N LYS A 14 -19.49 2.81 -4.49
CA LYS A 14 -19.56 4.24 -4.20
C LYS A 14 -18.77 5.09 -5.20
N ASP A 15 -17.58 4.65 -5.55
CA ASP A 15 -16.64 5.37 -6.42
C ASP A 15 -16.51 4.70 -7.80
N GLY A 16 -17.41 3.79 -8.14
CA GLY A 16 -17.41 3.05 -9.41
C GLY A 16 -16.30 2.01 -9.50
N ASP A 17 -15.94 1.63 -10.72
CA ASP A 17 -14.93 0.61 -10.99
C ASP A 17 -13.52 1.08 -10.56
N PRO A 18 -12.82 0.32 -9.68
CA PRO A 18 -11.47 0.68 -9.29
C PRO A 18 -10.51 0.55 -10.47
N LEU A 19 -9.96 1.67 -10.89
CA LEU A 19 -8.96 1.68 -11.95
C LEU A 19 -7.65 1.08 -11.45
N TYR A 20 -7.08 0.18 -12.24
CA TYR A 20 -5.75 -0.33 -11.92
C TYR A 20 -4.70 0.75 -12.16
N ALA A 21 -3.97 1.10 -11.12
CA ALA A 21 -2.84 2.02 -11.14
C ALA A 21 -1.59 1.30 -10.59
N GLY A 22 -0.69 0.88 -11.45
CA GLY A 22 0.50 0.12 -11.06
C GLY A 22 1.74 0.98 -10.85
N VAL A 23 2.71 0.45 -10.12
CA VAL A 23 4.04 1.06 -9.90
C VAL A 23 4.87 1.20 -11.19
N HIS A 24 4.52 0.44 -12.20
CA HIS A 24 5.10 0.50 -13.55
C HIS A 24 4.34 1.46 -14.49
N GLY A 25 3.41 2.27 -13.95
CA GLY A 25 2.55 3.11 -14.77
C GLY A 25 1.57 2.31 -15.64
N PRO A 26 1.03 2.88 -16.70
CA PRO A 26 0.05 2.24 -17.58
C PRO A 26 0.64 1.22 -18.57
N GLU A 27 1.95 1.23 -18.76
CA GLU A 27 2.62 0.51 -19.86
C GLU A 27 2.37 -1.01 -19.85
N LEU A 28 2.36 -1.63 -18.68
CA LEU A 28 2.14 -3.07 -18.57
C LEU A 28 0.73 -3.46 -19.03
N LEU A 29 -0.27 -2.70 -18.61
CA LEU A 29 -1.66 -2.94 -19.01
C LEU A 29 -1.84 -2.72 -20.52
N GLU A 30 -1.24 -1.66 -21.06
CA GLU A 30 -1.29 -1.38 -22.48
C GLU A 30 -0.59 -2.46 -23.32
N LYS A 31 0.55 -2.95 -22.84
CA LYS A 31 1.26 -4.08 -23.46
C LYS A 31 0.41 -5.35 -23.46
N GLU A 32 -0.26 -5.65 -22.36
CA GLU A 32 -1.16 -6.81 -22.28
C GLU A 32 -2.40 -6.65 -23.18
N ARG A 33 -3.00 -5.47 -23.23
CA ARG A 33 -4.10 -5.15 -24.16
C ARG A 33 -3.73 -5.44 -25.61
N LYS A 34 -2.55 -4.98 -26.02
CA LYS A 34 -2.02 -5.25 -27.38
C LYS A 34 -1.78 -6.74 -27.59
N ARG A 35 -1.14 -7.43 -26.64
CA ARG A 35 -0.80 -8.85 -26.74
C ARG A 35 -2.03 -9.75 -26.85
N LYS A 36 -3.09 -9.43 -26.07
CA LYS A 36 -4.34 -10.20 -26.02
C LYS A 36 -5.35 -9.77 -27.08
N HIS A 37 -5.07 -8.70 -27.83
CA HIS A 37 -6.03 -8.05 -28.73
C HIS A 37 -7.35 -7.66 -28.03
N ASP A 38 -7.26 -7.27 -26.74
CA ASP A 38 -8.38 -6.93 -25.90
C ASP A 38 -8.20 -5.52 -25.30
N PRO A 39 -8.76 -4.49 -25.93
CA PRO A 39 -8.70 -3.12 -25.41
C PRO A 39 -9.55 -2.91 -24.14
N SER A 40 -10.48 -3.83 -23.85
CA SER A 40 -11.36 -3.76 -22.69
C SER A 40 -10.70 -4.28 -21.40
N LEU A 41 -9.51 -4.88 -21.49
CA LEU A 41 -8.78 -5.39 -20.34
C LEU A 41 -8.53 -4.26 -19.33
N ARG A 42 -8.97 -4.45 -18.08
CA ARG A 42 -8.95 -3.42 -17.03
C ARG A 42 -7.75 -3.49 -16.10
N ALA A 43 -7.15 -4.67 -15.97
CA ALA A 43 -5.97 -4.88 -15.15
C ALA A 43 -5.07 -5.96 -15.76
N PRO A 44 -3.73 -5.88 -15.56
CA PRO A 44 -2.82 -6.91 -16.05
C PRO A 44 -3.03 -8.22 -15.27
N SER A 45 -2.70 -9.35 -15.90
CA SER A 45 -2.64 -10.63 -15.21
C SER A 45 -1.51 -10.62 -14.19
N CYS A 46 -1.84 -10.91 -12.92
CA CYS A 46 -0.82 -11.08 -11.89
C CYS A 46 -0.46 -12.54 -11.64
N PHE A 47 -1.35 -13.48 -11.99
CA PHE A 47 -1.09 -14.89 -11.78
C PHE A 47 -0.38 -15.50 -12.98
N ASP A 48 0.90 -15.79 -12.80
CA ASP A 48 1.70 -16.55 -13.75
C ASP A 48 2.62 -17.49 -12.94
N PRO A 49 2.27 -18.76 -12.79
CA PRO A 49 3.01 -19.71 -11.96
C PRO A 49 4.38 -20.07 -12.55
N ILE A 50 4.63 -19.74 -13.82
CA ILE A 50 5.90 -20.01 -14.48
C ILE A 50 6.86 -18.84 -14.32
N HIS A 51 6.35 -17.61 -14.26
CA HIS A 51 7.14 -16.37 -14.18
C HIS A 51 6.90 -15.63 -12.87
N ASP A 52 7.02 -16.33 -11.74
CA ASP A 52 6.83 -15.80 -10.39
C ASP A 52 8.13 -15.34 -9.70
N LYS A 53 9.22 -15.24 -10.46
CA LYS A 53 10.50 -14.76 -9.92
C LYS A 53 10.34 -13.37 -9.31
N ALA A 54 10.79 -13.24 -8.06
CA ALA A 54 10.73 -11.99 -7.32
C ALA A 54 12.09 -11.64 -6.74
N GLU A 55 12.32 -10.35 -6.59
CA GLU A 55 13.49 -9.78 -5.92
C GLU A 55 13.04 -8.91 -4.74
N LEU A 56 13.91 -8.80 -3.75
CA LEU A 56 13.71 -7.98 -2.57
C LEU A 56 14.72 -6.84 -2.57
N ALA A 57 14.24 -5.63 -2.81
CA ALA A 57 15.01 -4.40 -2.68
C ALA A 57 14.80 -3.79 -1.29
N ARG A 58 15.85 -3.21 -0.70
CA ARG A 58 15.83 -2.54 0.60
C ARG A 58 16.43 -1.15 0.47
N TYR A 59 15.79 -0.20 1.15
CA TYR A 59 16.24 1.19 1.19
C TYR A 59 16.03 1.75 2.60
N ASP A 60 17.01 2.47 3.07
CA ASP A 60 16.94 3.22 4.32
C ASP A 60 16.78 4.71 4.00
N VAL A 61 15.91 5.38 4.74
CA VAL A 61 15.81 6.84 4.71
C VAL A 61 16.96 7.41 5.54
N SER A 62 17.57 8.50 5.11
CA SER A 62 18.63 9.15 5.89
C SER A 62 18.16 9.46 7.32
N LYS A 63 19.11 9.50 8.26
CA LYS A 63 18.80 9.85 9.65
C LYS A 63 18.14 11.24 9.74
N GLU A 64 18.67 12.21 9.01
CA GLU A 64 18.14 13.58 8.96
C GLU A 64 16.69 13.63 8.47
N ASP A 65 16.38 12.94 7.37
CA ASP A 65 15.03 12.90 6.81
C ASP A 65 14.08 12.08 7.69
N SER A 66 14.59 11.00 8.29
CA SER A 66 13.83 10.19 9.25
C SER A 66 13.42 11.00 10.48
N ASP A 67 14.31 11.87 10.99
CA ASP A 67 14.00 12.74 12.11
C ASP A 67 12.91 13.76 11.77
N LYS A 68 12.93 14.34 10.56
CA LYS A 68 11.89 15.27 10.08
C LYS A 68 10.52 14.56 10.00
N ILE A 69 10.50 13.36 9.41
CA ILE A 69 9.26 12.55 9.28
C ILE A 69 8.75 12.15 10.67
N LEU A 70 9.63 11.70 11.57
CA LEU A 70 9.27 11.31 12.93
C LEU A 70 8.71 12.48 13.74
N ALA A 71 9.33 13.66 13.64
CA ALA A 71 8.86 14.87 14.29
C ALA A 71 7.45 15.27 13.82
N PHE A 72 7.18 15.15 12.51
CA PHE A 72 5.83 15.37 11.97
C PHE A 72 4.82 14.36 12.52
N ILE A 73 5.15 13.07 12.55
CA ILE A 73 4.27 12.03 13.12
C ILE A 73 3.96 12.34 14.59
N GLN A 74 4.97 12.71 15.38
CA GLN A 74 4.80 13.00 16.81
C GLN A 74 3.97 14.26 17.08
N SER A 75 4.12 15.30 16.26
CA SER A 75 3.41 16.57 16.42
C SER A 75 1.96 16.50 15.92
N SER A 76 1.71 15.78 14.83
CA SER A 76 0.38 15.64 14.22
C SER A 76 -0.45 14.48 14.81
N GLY A 77 0.20 13.49 15.43
CA GLY A 77 -0.45 12.26 15.91
C GLY A 77 -0.94 11.33 14.78
N VAL A 78 -0.52 11.57 13.55
CA VAL A 78 -0.94 10.76 12.39
C VAL A 78 -0.38 9.34 12.49
N SER A 79 -1.15 8.38 11.98
CA SER A 79 -0.67 7.00 11.82
C SER A 79 0.50 6.95 10.83
N PRO A 80 1.68 6.40 11.22
CA PRO A 80 2.78 6.21 10.28
C PRO A 80 2.38 5.39 9.05
N GLU A 81 1.48 4.43 9.21
CA GLU A 81 0.93 3.63 8.12
C GLU A 81 0.17 4.50 7.11
N CYS A 82 -0.74 5.36 7.58
CA CYS A 82 -1.48 6.29 6.72
C CYS A 82 -0.54 7.25 5.99
N LEU A 83 0.43 7.79 6.69
CA LEU A 83 1.40 8.74 6.15
C LEU A 83 2.23 8.12 5.01
N VAL A 84 2.81 6.94 5.24
CA VAL A 84 3.61 6.24 4.22
C VAL A 84 2.75 5.81 3.04
N GLN A 85 1.56 5.29 3.29
CA GLN A 85 0.64 4.91 2.21
C GLN A 85 0.20 6.11 1.37
N LEU A 86 -0.08 7.27 1.97
CA LEU A 86 -0.42 8.48 1.24
C LEU A 86 0.72 8.88 0.29
N ALA A 87 1.95 8.90 0.79
CA ALA A 87 3.12 9.25 -0.01
C ALA A 87 3.34 8.28 -1.19
N MET A 88 3.17 6.96 -0.98
CA MET A 88 3.23 5.97 -2.07
C MET A 88 2.14 6.19 -3.11
N ARG A 89 0.91 6.52 -2.66
CA ARG A 89 -0.23 6.79 -3.55
C ARG A 89 0.02 8.00 -4.43
N LEU A 90 0.68 9.04 -3.93
CA LEU A 90 1.06 10.21 -4.73
C LEU A 90 2.01 9.85 -5.87
N HIS A 91 3.02 9.03 -5.63
CA HIS A 91 3.87 8.56 -6.72
C HIS A 91 3.09 7.74 -7.75
N ILE A 92 2.27 6.78 -7.29
CA ILE A 92 1.45 5.96 -8.18
C ILE A 92 0.46 6.82 -8.98
N SER A 93 -0.17 7.80 -8.34
CA SER A 93 -1.01 8.79 -9.01
C SER A 93 -0.25 9.51 -10.12
N LYS A 94 0.93 10.06 -9.81
CA LYS A 94 1.77 10.81 -10.76
C LYS A 94 2.06 10.04 -12.04
N ILE A 95 2.45 8.79 -11.92
CA ILE A 95 2.84 7.96 -13.07
C ILE A 95 1.66 7.31 -13.80
N ASN A 96 0.46 7.36 -13.25
CA ASN A 96 -0.77 6.84 -13.83
C ASN A 96 -1.74 7.99 -14.19
N TYR A 97 -1.26 8.98 -14.95
CA TYR A 97 -2.06 10.11 -15.46
C TYR A 97 -2.75 10.93 -14.36
N ARG A 98 -2.13 11.03 -13.17
CA ARG A 98 -2.66 11.75 -11.99
C ARG A 98 -4.01 11.20 -11.53
N THR A 99 -4.20 9.88 -11.62
CA THR A 99 -5.40 9.26 -11.08
C THR A 99 -5.55 9.55 -9.58
N ASN A 100 -6.72 9.96 -9.17
CA ASN A 100 -7.05 10.21 -7.77
C ASN A 100 -7.57 8.95 -7.05
N ASP A 101 -7.86 7.88 -7.79
CA ASP A 101 -8.30 6.59 -7.27
C ASP A 101 -7.11 5.63 -7.13
N SER A 102 -6.96 5.06 -5.96
CA SER A 102 -5.91 4.09 -5.70
C SER A 102 -6.38 2.98 -4.77
N TYR A 103 -6.09 1.75 -5.15
CA TYR A 103 -6.46 0.56 -4.42
C TYR A 103 -5.22 -0.22 -3.99
N PHE A 104 -4.93 -0.21 -2.69
CA PHE A 104 -3.92 -1.03 -2.05
C PHE A 104 -4.58 -2.16 -1.27
N VAL A 105 -3.80 -3.17 -0.94
CA VAL A 105 -4.18 -4.17 0.07
C VAL A 105 -3.23 -3.99 1.25
N THR A 106 -3.76 -3.77 2.44
CA THR A 106 -2.93 -3.65 3.64
C THR A 106 -3.10 -4.86 4.54
N LEU A 107 -2.01 -5.32 5.14
CA LEU A 107 -2.07 -6.38 6.12
C LEU A 107 -2.29 -5.79 7.50
N CYS A 108 -3.30 -6.27 8.20
CA CYS A 108 -3.56 -5.90 9.59
C CYS A 108 -3.64 -7.13 10.48
N THR A 109 -3.46 -6.93 11.78
CA THR A 109 -3.70 -7.99 12.77
C THR A 109 -5.15 -7.98 13.22
N ARG A 110 -5.79 -9.16 13.22
CA ARG A 110 -7.15 -9.35 13.77
C ARG A 110 -7.18 -9.55 15.27
N ARG A 111 -6.07 -9.29 15.98
CA ARG A 111 -5.97 -9.46 17.43
C ARG A 111 -6.67 -8.31 18.16
N ARG A 112 -7.91 -8.50 18.56
CA ARG A 112 -8.75 -7.48 19.24
C ARG A 112 -8.68 -7.59 20.75
N THR A 113 -8.78 -8.82 21.27
CA THR A 113 -8.80 -9.10 22.70
C THR A 113 -7.39 -9.29 23.26
N LEU A 114 -7.26 -9.14 24.60
CA LEU A 114 -5.99 -9.41 25.27
C LEU A 114 -5.55 -10.88 25.13
N SER A 115 -6.51 -11.81 25.11
CA SER A 115 -6.24 -13.24 24.89
C SER A 115 -5.66 -13.48 23.49
N GLU A 116 -6.27 -12.89 22.46
CA GLU A 116 -5.77 -13.00 21.07
C GLU A 116 -4.39 -12.36 20.93
N LYS A 117 -4.15 -11.20 21.57
CA LYS A 117 -2.84 -10.53 21.57
C LYS A 117 -1.74 -11.38 22.21
N ARG A 118 -2.10 -12.28 23.13
CA ARG A 118 -1.19 -13.21 23.81
C ARG A 118 -1.13 -14.59 23.14
N SER A 119 -1.99 -14.87 22.17
CA SER A 119 -2.01 -16.16 21.47
C SER A 119 -0.89 -16.24 20.45
N GLY A 120 -0.40 -17.46 20.20
CA GLY A 120 0.50 -17.75 19.08
C GLY A 120 -0.23 -17.84 17.74
N GLY A 121 0.52 -18.01 16.66
CA GLY A 121 0.01 -18.21 15.31
C GLY A 121 -0.22 -16.90 14.53
N THR A 122 -0.60 -17.06 13.26
CA THR A 122 -0.86 -15.94 12.34
C THR A 122 -2.32 -15.55 12.40
N LEU A 123 -2.59 -14.31 12.76
CA LEU A 123 -3.91 -13.66 12.72
C LEU A 123 -3.85 -12.40 11.85
N ALA A 124 -3.03 -12.42 10.81
CA ALA A 124 -2.97 -11.33 9.83
C ALA A 124 -4.06 -11.52 8.78
N GLU A 125 -4.74 -10.44 8.44
CA GLU A 125 -5.76 -10.40 7.38
C GLU A 125 -5.45 -9.27 6.41
N PRO A 126 -5.50 -9.52 5.10
CA PRO A 126 -5.44 -8.45 4.12
C PRO A 126 -6.75 -7.65 4.12
N LEU A 127 -6.66 -6.33 4.14
CA LEU A 127 -7.79 -5.43 3.99
C LEU A 127 -7.73 -4.68 2.66
N PRO A 128 -8.87 -4.55 1.96
CA PRO A 128 -8.96 -3.76 0.73
C PRO A 128 -8.97 -2.27 1.08
N TRP A 129 -7.90 -1.57 0.78
CA TRP A 129 -7.77 -0.14 1.07
C TRP A 129 -7.82 0.68 -0.20
N ARG A 130 -9.03 0.90 -0.71
CA ARG A 130 -9.29 1.81 -1.82
C ARG A 130 -9.68 3.18 -1.29
N ILE A 131 -9.15 4.23 -1.88
CA ILE A 131 -9.49 5.60 -1.56
C ILE A 131 -9.36 6.50 -2.79
N VAL A 132 -10.32 7.43 -2.92
CA VAL A 132 -10.28 8.50 -3.92
C VAL A 132 -9.88 9.80 -3.21
N LEU A 133 -8.75 10.37 -3.63
CA LEU A 133 -8.16 11.57 -3.04
C LEU A 133 -8.03 12.67 -4.11
N PRO A 134 -9.00 13.61 -4.20
CA PRO A 134 -8.90 14.75 -5.11
C PRO A 134 -7.63 15.58 -4.87
N GLU A 135 -7.01 16.06 -5.93
CA GLU A 135 -5.79 16.87 -5.88
C GLU A 135 -5.96 18.19 -5.12
N SER A 136 -7.21 18.66 -4.95
CA SER A 136 -7.53 19.88 -4.20
C SER A 136 -7.43 19.72 -2.68
N LEU A 137 -7.36 18.48 -2.17
CA LEU A 137 -7.15 18.24 -0.74
C LEU A 137 -5.74 18.68 -0.34
N THR A 138 -5.62 19.26 0.83
CA THR A 138 -4.32 19.43 1.47
C THR A 138 -3.77 18.08 1.91
N PHE A 139 -2.47 18.01 2.17
CA PHE A 139 -1.83 16.79 2.67
C PHE A 139 -2.43 16.35 4.01
N SER A 140 -2.71 17.31 4.90
CA SER A 140 -3.38 17.06 6.19
C SER A 140 -4.78 16.51 6.01
N GLU A 141 -5.63 17.13 5.17
CA GLU A 141 -6.99 16.64 4.90
C GLU A 141 -7.00 15.24 4.28
N ALA A 142 -6.01 14.92 3.44
CA ALA A 142 -5.86 13.60 2.87
C ALA A 142 -5.49 12.56 3.94
N LEU A 143 -4.63 12.91 4.91
CA LEU A 143 -4.29 12.06 6.05
C LEU A 143 -5.51 11.80 6.93
N ASP A 144 -6.33 12.80 7.19
CA ASP A 144 -7.58 12.64 7.97
C ASP A 144 -8.52 11.65 7.28
N LYS A 145 -8.71 11.76 5.96
CA LYS A 145 -9.50 10.80 5.16
C LYS A 145 -8.90 9.39 5.20
N MET A 146 -7.58 9.27 5.16
CA MET A 146 -6.90 7.97 5.30
C MET A 146 -7.15 7.35 6.68
N ALA A 147 -7.10 8.15 7.74
CA ALA A 147 -7.36 7.70 9.12
C ALA A 147 -8.83 7.28 9.31
N GLU A 148 -9.77 8.04 8.79
CA GLU A 148 -11.20 7.70 8.82
C GLU A 148 -11.47 6.36 8.11
N LEU A 149 -10.88 6.17 6.94
CA LEU A 149 -10.98 4.92 6.19
C LEU A 149 -10.35 3.75 6.96
N GLN A 150 -9.17 3.95 7.57
CA GLN A 150 -8.51 2.94 8.39
C GLN A 150 -9.43 2.45 9.50
N MET A 151 -10.02 3.38 10.26
CA MET A 151 -10.94 3.05 11.34
C MET A 151 -12.21 2.34 10.86
N THR A 152 -12.70 2.72 9.69
CA THR A 152 -13.85 2.08 9.06
C THR A 152 -13.53 0.64 8.66
N LEU A 153 -12.44 0.42 7.95
CA LEU A 153 -12.02 -0.93 7.54
C LEU A 153 -11.71 -1.84 8.74
N PHE A 154 -11.16 -1.29 9.83
CA PHE A 154 -10.93 -2.07 11.06
C PHE A 154 -12.22 -2.53 11.74
N ARG A 155 -13.34 -1.82 11.58
CA ARG A 155 -14.65 -2.29 12.08
C ARG A 155 -15.21 -3.43 11.25
N HIS A 156 -14.85 -3.49 9.97
CA HIS A 156 -15.33 -4.47 9.00
C HIS A 156 -14.28 -5.54 8.60
N MET A 157 -13.23 -5.73 9.45
CA MET A 157 -12.12 -6.63 9.15
C MET A 157 -12.47 -8.14 9.24
N ASP A 158 -13.70 -8.48 9.63
CA ASP A 158 -14.11 -9.89 9.76
C ASP A 158 -14.58 -10.51 8.44
N TYR A 159 -14.75 -9.70 7.38
CA TYR A 159 -15.05 -10.21 6.05
C TYR A 159 -13.80 -10.81 5.42
N PRO A 160 -13.82 -12.10 5.03
CA PRO A 160 -12.62 -12.74 4.50
C PRO A 160 -12.13 -12.07 3.23
N TYR A 161 -10.84 -11.81 3.13
CA TYR A 161 -10.25 -11.14 1.97
C TYR A 161 -10.52 -11.87 0.64
N LEU A 162 -10.53 -13.20 0.63
CA LEU A 162 -10.83 -13.97 -0.57
C LEU A 162 -12.26 -13.73 -1.06
N GLU A 163 -13.23 -13.62 -0.14
CA GLU A 163 -14.62 -13.28 -0.46
C GLU A 163 -14.71 -11.83 -1.00
N CYS A 164 -13.95 -10.93 -0.39
CA CYS A 164 -13.86 -9.54 -0.85
C CYS A 164 -13.28 -9.46 -2.28
N ARG A 165 -12.24 -10.22 -2.60
CA ARG A 165 -11.70 -10.31 -3.97
C ARG A 165 -12.72 -10.85 -4.95
N GLU A 166 -13.43 -11.90 -4.57
CA GLU A 166 -14.47 -12.50 -5.42
C GLU A 166 -15.64 -11.53 -5.63
N LEU A 167 -16.00 -10.76 -4.60
CA LEU A 167 -16.99 -9.69 -4.70
C LEU A 167 -16.56 -8.63 -5.72
N VAL A 168 -15.34 -8.08 -5.61
CA VAL A 168 -14.80 -7.10 -6.57
C VAL A 168 -14.80 -7.65 -7.99
N ARG A 169 -14.38 -8.91 -8.13
CA ARG A 169 -14.38 -9.59 -9.44
C ARG A 169 -15.78 -9.65 -10.05
N LYS A 170 -16.79 -10.00 -9.25
CA LYS A 170 -18.19 -10.07 -9.71
C LYS A 170 -18.78 -8.69 -10.03
N LEU A 171 -18.52 -7.70 -9.18
CA LEU A 171 -19.05 -6.35 -9.34
C LEU A 171 -18.55 -5.67 -10.63
N PHE A 172 -17.29 -5.93 -11.01
CA PHE A 172 -16.62 -5.23 -12.09
C PHE A 172 -16.16 -6.13 -13.24
N ASP A 173 -16.59 -7.37 -13.26
CA ASP A 173 -16.25 -8.36 -14.29
C ASP A 173 -14.74 -8.54 -14.54
N TYR A 174 -13.97 -8.60 -13.46
CA TYR A 174 -12.54 -8.86 -13.56
C TYR A 174 -12.23 -10.34 -13.80
N SER A 175 -11.22 -10.61 -14.60
CA SER A 175 -10.63 -11.94 -14.72
C SER A 175 -10.14 -12.44 -13.34
N PRO A 176 -10.32 -13.74 -13.02
CA PRO A 176 -9.83 -14.32 -11.74
C PRO A 176 -8.32 -14.13 -11.50
N VAL A 177 -7.56 -13.91 -12.57
CA VAL A 177 -6.09 -13.74 -12.53
C VAL A 177 -5.65 -12.28 -12.62
N ALA A 178 -6.60 -11.34 -12.69
CA ALA A 178 -6.27 -9.91 -12.77
C ALA A 178 -5.73 -9.37 -11.46
N ALA A 179 -4.79 -8.45 -11.55
CA ALA A 179 -4.34 -7.65 -10.42
C ALA A 179 -5.37 -6.55 -10.16
N SER A 180 -6.20 -6.69 -9.13
CA SER A 180 -7.18 -5.64 -8.79
C SER A 180 -6.58 -4.50 -7.97
N SER A 181 -5.45 -4.72 -7.29
CA SER A 181 -4.79 -3.72 -6.44
C SER A 181 -3.39 -3.37 -6.94
N SER A 182 -2.95 -2.14 -6.67
CA SER A 182 -1.63 -1.64 -7.06
C SER A 182 -0.51 -2.40 -6.37
N MET A 183 -0.67 -2.65 -5.07
CA MET A 183 0.29 -3.37 -4.23
C MET A 183 -0.34 -3.90 -2.96
N MET A 184 0.38 -4.78 -2.29
CA MET A 184 0.19 -5.11 -0.89
C MET A 184 1.16 -4.27 -0.04
N PHE A 185 0.69 -3.78 1.10
CA PHE A 185 1.48 -2.98 2.03
C PHE A 185 1.35 -3.48 3.47
N SER A 186 2.42 -3.36 4.24
CA SER A 186 2.41 -3.57 5.69
C SER A 186 3.25 -2.52 6.40
N TRP A 187 2.72 -2.02 7.49
CA TRP A 187 3.50 -1.29 8.47
C TRP A 187 3.91 -2.24 9.60
N PHE A 188 5.21 -2.31 9.90
CA PHE A 188 5.71 -3.09 11.04
C PHE A 188 5.96 -2.15 12.24
N PRO A 189 5.13 -2.20 13.28
CA PRO A 189 5.29 -1.37 14.47
C PRO A 189 6.37 -1.94 15.40
N LEU A 190 7.57 -2.13 14.91
CA LEU A 190 8.72 -2.61 15.69
C LEU A 190 9.32 -1.42 16.44
N GLY A 191 8.74 -1.10 17.58
CA GLY A 191 9.12 0.06 18.38
C GLY A 191 9.79 -0.26 19.72
N LYS A 192 10.21 -1.52 19.94
CA LYS A 192 10.87 -1.90 21.19
C LYS A 192 12.28 -2.37 20.92
N ASP A 193 13.21 -1.84 21.69
CA ASP A 193 14.62 -2.16 21.62
C ASP A 193 14.92 -3.60 22.05
N THR A 194 14.01 -4.23 22.82
CA THR A 194 14.21 -5.56 23.37
C THR A 194 12.93 -6.39 23.33
N MET A 195 13.08 -7.68 23.12
CA MET A 195 12.04 -8.68 23.31
C MET A 195 12.38 -9.54 24.52
N ASN A 196 11.60 -9.37 25.63
CA ASN A 196 11.86 -10.03 26.90
C ASN A 196 13.30 -9.82 27.45
N GLY A 197 13.88 -8.63 27.24
CA GLY A 197 15.25 -8.30 27.66
C GLY A 197 16.35 -8.72 26.69
N TRP A 198 15.98 -9.28 25.52
CA TRP A 198 16.93 -9.62 24.47
C TRP A 198 16.88 -8.57 23.36
N ASP A 199 18.05 -8.13 22.93
CA ASP A 199 18.17 -7.35 21.70
C ASP A 199 17.79 -8.21 20.50
N TYR A 200 17.05 -7.63 19.55
CA TYR A 200 16.70 -8.34 18.33
C TYR A 200 16.83 -7.44 17.10
N GLU A 201 17.14 -8.05 15.99
CA GLU A 201 17.09 -7.42 14.67
C GLU A 201 16.05 -8.13 13.81
N PHE A 202 15.22 -7.33 13.10
CA PHE A 202 14.29 -7.86 12.12
C PHE A 202 14.90 -7.77 10.73
N THR A 203 15.07 -8.92 10.08
CA THR A 203 15.53 -8.99 8.70
C THR A 203 14.56 -9.86 7.89
N GLY A 204 13.90 -9.24 6.91
CA GLY A 204 13.08 -9.98 5.96
C GLY A 204 13.91 -10.63 4.85
N TYR A 205 13.58 -11.85 4.49
CA TYR A 205 14.20 -12.58 3.38
C TYR A 205 13.15 -12.91 2.33
N SER A 206 13.56 -12.92 1.06
CA SER A 206 12.74 -13.41 -0.05
C SER A 206 13.17 -14.82 -0.45
N LEU A 207 12.20 -15.68 -0.71
CA LEU A 207 12.44 -17.00 -1.33
C LEU A 207 12.67 -16.90 -2.84
N GLY A 208 12.74 -15.69 -3.41
CA GLY A 208 12.95 -15.46 -4.83
C GLY A 208 11.68 -15.66 -5.68
N ARG A 209 10.52 -15.90 -5.06
CA ARG A 209 9.23 -16.09 -5.71
C ARG A 209 8.12 -15.34 -4.99
N TYR A 210 7.18 -14.77 -5.75
CA TYR A 210 6.02 -14.10 -5.18
C TYR A 210 4.87 -14.03 -6.19
N ILE A 211 3.64 -14.18 -5.70
CA ILE A 211 2.45 -14.22 -6.57
C ILE A 211 1.87 -12.84 -6.86
N MET A 212 2.04 -11.87 -5.96
CA MET A 212 1.56 -10.51 -6.17
C MET A 212 2.60 -9.68 -6.93
N PRO A 213 2.19 -8.64 -7.69
CA PRO A 213 3.14 -7.78 -8.38
C PRO A 213 4.16 -7.12 -7.47
N LEU A 214 3.67 -6.57 -6.35
CA LEU A 214 4.49 -5.86 -5.36
C LEU A 214 3.94 -6.08 -3.96
N TYR A 215 4.84 -6.37 -3.04
CA TYR A 215 4.60 -6.26 -1.59
C TYR A 215 5.64 -5.30 -1.01
N SER A 216 5.17 -4.20 -0.47
CA SER A 216 5.99 -3.23 0.23
C SER A 216 5.74 -3.31 1.73
N PHE A 217 6.80 -3.25 2.51
CA PHE A 217 6.67 -3.03 3.94
C PHE A 217 7.65 -1.97 4.42
N ALA A 218 7.21 -1.23 5.44
CA ALA A 218 7.98 -0.16 6.04
C ALA A 218 7.97 -0.29 7.57
N MET A 219 9.01 0.21 8.20
CA MET A 219 9.12 0.28 9.65
C MET A 219 10.01 1.46 10.05
N TYR A 220 9.88 1.90 11.29
CA TYR A 220 10.87 2.74 11.94
C TYR A 220 11.76 1.86 12.80
N ASP A 221 13.05 1.83 12.49
CA ASP A 221 14.05 1.08 13.26
C ASP A 221 14.61 1.99 14.36
N VAL A 222 14.27 1.68 15.60
CA VAL A 222 14.68 2.47 16.77
C VAL A 222 16.18 2.45 17.02
N HIS A 223 16.91 1.39 16.61
CA HIS A 223 18.35 1.28 16.80
C HIS A 223 19.11 2.23 15.87
N SER A 224 18.77 2.27 14.59
CA SER A 224 19.37 3.21 13.64
C SER A 224 18.72 4.59 13.67
N GLY A 225 17.50 4.71 14.20
CA GLY A 225 16.69 5.91 14.14
C GLY A 225 16.22 6.25 12.72
N CYS A 226 16.13 5.27 11.85
CA CYS A 226 15.80 5.46 10.44
C CYS A 226 14.52 4.72 10.04
N PHE A 227 13.78 5.29 9.09
CA PHE A 227 12.75 4.55 8.39
C PHE A 227 13.40 3.59 7.40
N LYS A 228 12.96 2.33 7.43
CA LYS A 228 13.41 1.27 6.53
C LYS A 228 12.27 0.80 5.66
N PHE A 229 12.55 0.64 4.38
CA PHE A 229 11.61 0.17 3.38
C PHE A 229 12.12 -1.11 2.72
N SER A 230 11.22 -2.03 2.49
CA SER A 230 11.50 -3.25 1.74
C SER A 230 10.41 -3.46 0.69
N TYR A 231 10.85 -3.86 -0.52
CA TYR A 231 9.98 -4.01 -1.68
C TYR A 231 10.25 -5.38 -2.30
N MET A 232 9.33 -6.31 -2.13
CA MET A 232 9.36 -7.58 -2.82
C MET A 232 8.53 -7.46 -4.09
N HIS A 233 9.17 -7.52 -5.24
CA HIS A 233 8.54 -7.27 -6.54
C HIS A 233 8.83 -8.37 -7.54
N ARG A 234 7.85 -8.63 -8.40
CA ARG A 234 8.01 -9.58 -9.52
C ARG A 234 8.79 -8.94 -10.65
N THR A 235 9.91 -9.58 -11.01
CA THR A 235 10.86 -9.02 -11.99
C THR A 235 10.33 -9.02 -13.43
N ASN A 236 9.32 -9.84 -13.73
CA ASN A 236 8.67 -9.82 -15.04
C ASN A 236 7.63 -8.70 -15.22
N MET A 237 7.26 -8.01 -14.12
CA MET A 237 6.27 -6.94 -14.10
C MET A 237 6.86 -5.59 -13.72
N ILE A 238 7.78 -5.58 -12.75
CA ILE A 238 8.32 -4.37 -12.13
C ILE A 238 9.85 -4.47 -12.15
N THR A 239 10.50 -3.43 -12.67
CA THR A 239 11.97 -3.35 -12.70
C THR A 239 12.54 -2.74 -11.43
N SER A 240 13.84 -2.89 -11.21
CA SER A 240 14.53 -2.26 -10.08
C SER A 240 14.48 -0.74 -10.16
N GLU A 241 14.45 -0.15 -11.36
CA GLU A 241 14.30 1.28 -11.58
C GLU A 241 12.92 1.78 -11.13
N HIS A 242 11.84 1.03 -11.42
CA HIS A 242 10.51 1.35 -10.90
C HIS A 242 10.49 1.36 -9.38
N ILE A 243 11.15 0.39 -8.74
CA ILE A 243 11.21 0.30 -7.27
C ILE A 243 12.03 1.46 -6.68
N LYS A 244 13.17 1.79 -7.31
CA LYS A 244 13.99 2.91 -6.91
C LYS A 244 13.20 4.23 -7.01
N ALA A 245 12.52 4.45 -8.11
CA ALA A 245 11.68 5.63 -8.32
C ALA A 245 10.52 5.68 -7.29
N LEU A 246 9.84 4.57 -7.02
CA LEU A 246 8.81 4.49 -5.99
C LEU A 246 9.37 4.93 -4.64
N HIS A 247 10.54 4.39 -4.24
CA HIS A 247 11.16 4.75 -2.96
C HIS A 247 11.52 6.23 -2.88
N GLU A 248 12.30 6.72 -3.85
CA GLU A 248 12.78 8.12 -3.87
C GLU A 248 11.62 9.13 -3.87
N LYS A 249 10.58 8.86 -4.68
CA LYS A 249 9.41 9.73 -4.76
C LYS A 249 8.51 9.62 -3.53
N THR A 250 8.42 8.44 -2.90
CA THR A 250 7.74 8.28 -1.61
C THR A 250 8.41 9.10 -0.53
N VAL A 251 9.73 9.00 -0.38
CA VAL A 251 10.48 9.80 0.60
C VAL A 251 10.33 11.30 0.30
N ARG A 252 10.41 11.69 -0.96
CA ARG A 252 10.20 13.08 -1.35
C ARG A 252 8.80 13.60 -0.99
N ALA A 253 7.75 12.80 -1.22
CA ALA A 253 6.38 13.16 -0.86
C ALA A 253 6.20 13.28 0.67
N LEU A 254 6.80 12.36 1.45
CA LEU A 254 6.80 12.41 2.91
C LEU A 254 7.38 13.73 3.42
N LEU A 255 8.54 14.15 2.89
CA LEU A 255 9.22 15.37 3.30
C LEU A 255 8.43 16.63 2.89
N LEU A 256 7.90 16.66 1.66
CA LEU A 256 7.08 17.79 1.19
C LEU A 256 5.82 18.00 2.02
N GLY A 257 5.15 16.90 2.39
CA GLY A 257 3.95 16.94 3.22
C GLY A 257 4.27 17.30 4.68
N ALA A 258 5.36 16.76 5.24
CA ALA A 258 5.80 17.07 6.60
C ALA A 258 6.28 18.54 6.74
N GLU A 259 6.93 19.08 5.71
CA GLU A 259 7.38 20.48 5.67
C GLU A 259 6.21 21.48 5.63
N ASN A 260 5.18 21.17 4.84
CA ASN A 260 3.99 21.99 4.72
C ASN A 260 2.74 21.13 4.53
N PRO A 261 2.05 20.74 5.62
CA PRO A 261 0.85 19.90 5.56
C PRO A 261 -0.38 20.57 4.93
N ASP A 262 -0.36 21.89 4.77
CA ASP A 262 -1.41 22.65 4.08
C ASP A 262 -1.22 22.69 2.55
N ARG A 263 -0.07 22.18 2.06
CA ARG A 263 0.16 22.04 0.62
C ARG A 263 -0.83 21.02 0.03
N THR A 264 -1.43 21.38 -1.11
CA THR A 264 -2.37 20.49 -1.79
C THR A 264 -1.67 19.29 -2.41
N LEU A 265 -2.41 18.18 -2.58
CA LEU A 265 -1.88 16.99 -3.27
C LEU A 265 -1.45 17.33 -4.70
N GLY A 266 -2.19 18.24 -5.37
CA GLY A 266 -1.84 18.74 -6.71
C GLY A 266 -0.48 19.41 -6.75
N GLU A 267 -0.20 20.33 -5.81
CA GLU A 267 1.11 21.00 -5.69
C GLU A 267 2.24 20.02 -5.40
N ILE A 268 1.99 18.98 -4.56
CA ILE A 268 2.98 17.92 -4.32
C ILE A 268 3.22 17.14 -5.62
N LEU A 269 2.16 16.77 -6.33
CA LEU A 269 2.27 16.06 -7.60
C LEU A 269 3.03 16.85 -8.67
N ASP A 270 2.95 18.18 -8.68
CA ASP A 270 3.71 19.04 -9.60
C ASP A 270 5.22 19.00 -9.32
N ILE A 271 5.61 18.85 -8.05
CA ILE A 271 7.02 18.80 -7.61
C ILE A 271 7.62 17.37 -7.76
N LEU A 272 6.81 16.31 -7.66
CA LEU A 272 7.26 14.93 -7.79
C LEU A 272 7.66 14.58 -9.24
#